data_fffc0fe4e95fcdef4f1b24a2559d4925
#
_entry.id   fffc0fe4e95fcdef4f1b24a2559d4925
#
_cell.length_a   1.000
_cell.length_b   1.000
_cell.length_c   1.000
_cell.angle_alpha   90.00
_cell.angle_beta   90.00
_cell.angle_gamma   90.00
#
_symmetry.space_group_name_H-M   'P 1'
#
loop_
_entity.id
_entity.type
_entity.pdbx_description
1 polymer ?
#
loop_
_entity_poly.entity_id
_entity_poly.type
_entity_poly.pdbx_seq_one_letter_code
_entity_poly.pdbx_strand_id
1 'polypeptide(L)'
;MQRERTLAARVVYDGIGLHSGQPVHMELAPAPPGTGILFSRSDLPEALPVAAAAENVTATLRATTISAGTLKFFTIEHLMSALHVHGVDNCLVLLNAEEPPVVDGSARTFFRLIAEAGTVEQDAERRETVIDRIYRADDGSHFIMALPYDGLRVSFTSLNDHPLIGVQYYDLEVTPETYEREIAPARTIAYEKEVAALQANGLGL
;
A
#
# COMPACT_ATOMS: atom_id res chain seq x y z
N MET A 1 -19.51 -4.99 17.20
CA MET A 1 -18.32 -4.17 16.88
C MET A 1 -17.27 -5.11 16.34
N GLN A 2 -16.55 -4.72 15.30
CA GLN A 2 -15.47 -5.53 14.73
C GLN A 2 -14.24 -5.48 15.66
N ARG A 3 -13.47 -6.56 15.67
CA ARG A 3 -12.22 -6.64 16.43
C ARG A 3 -11.04 -6.30 15.54
N GLU A 4 -9.99 -5.71 16.11
CA GLU A 4 -8.70 -5.55 15.43
C GLU A 4 -8.15 -6.93 15.02
N ARG A 5 -7.36 -6.95 13.95
CA ARG A 5 -6.74 -8.17 13.41
C ARG A 5 -5.27 -7.96 13.15
N THR A 6 -4.52 -9.05 13.33
CA THR A 6 -3.12 -9.14 12.92
C THR A 6 -2.90 -10.42 12.10
N LEU A 7 -1.71 -10.61 11.56
CA LEU A 7 -1.34 -11.85 10.87
C LEU A 7 -1.36 -13.02 11.84
N ALA A 8 -1.78 -14.21 11.38
CA ALA A 8 -1.72 -15.43 12.18
C ALA A 8 -0.31 -16.04 12.22
N ALA A 9 0.48 -15.79 11.16
CA ALA A 9 1.86 -16.25 11.04
C ALA A 9 2.74 -15.15 10.39
N ARG A 10 4.04 -15.28 10.60
CA ARG A 10 5.05 -14.44 9.95
C ARG A 10 5.15 -14.79 8.47
N VAL A 11 5.33 -13.77 7.63
CA VAL A 11 5.56 -13.89 6.18
C VAL A 11 6.98 -13.42 5.89
N VAL A 12 7.68 -14.12 5.02
CA VAL A 12 9.00 -13.71 4.52
C VAL A 12 8.99 -13.75 3.00
N TYR A 13 9.55 -12.73 2.37
CA TYR A 13 9.69 -12.66 0.93
C TYR A 13 10.98 -11.93 0.53
N ASP A 14 11.74 -12.53 -0.39
CA ASP A 14 12.95 -11.95 -0.96
C ASP A 14 12.69 -11.54 -2.41
N GLY A 15 13.13 -10.35 -2.79
CA GLY A 15 12.94 -9.82 -4.13
C GLY A 15 13.86 -8.63 -4.42
N ILE A 16 13.44 -7.77 -5.33
CA ILE A 16 14.16 -6.55 -5.73
C ILE A 16 13.23 -5.34 -5.58
N GLY A 17 13.78 -4.19 -5.21
CA GLY A 17 13.05 -2.91 -5.20
C GLY A 17 12.77 -2.42 -6.62
N LEU A 18 11.63 -1.75 -6.83
CA LEU A 18 11.24 -1.19 -8.13
C LEU A 18 12.17 -0.06 -8.57
N HIS A 19 12.44 0.85 -7.65
CA HIS A 19 13.19 2.06 -7.96
C HIS A 19 14.68 1.90 -7.68
N SER A 20 15.03 1.21 -6.61
CA SER A 20 16.42 0.99 -6.22
C SER A 20 17.15 -0.08 -7.02
N GLY A 21 16.42 -1.05 -7.60
CA GLY A 21 17.02 -2.24 -8.22
C GLY A 21 17.79 -3.14 -7.24
N GLN A 22 17.73 -2.84 -5.93
CA GLN A 22 18.51 -3.55 -4.91
C GLN A 22 17.76 -4.77 -4.36
N PRO A 23 18.47 -5.81 -3.91
CA PRO A 23 17.87 -6.93 -3.19
C PRO A 23 17.14 -6.44 -1.93
N VAL A 24 15.91 -6.89 -1.76
CA VAL A 24 15.06 -6.57 -0.62
C VAL A 24 14.62 -7.85 0.09
N HIS A 25 14.92 -7.92 1.38
CA HIS A 25 14.36 -8.89 2.29
C HIS A 25 13.20 -8.24 3.04
N MET A 26 12.01 -8.75 2.88
CA MET A 26 10.80 -8.28 3.55
C MET A 26 10.26 -9.34 4.50
N GLU A 27 9.93 -8.92 5.71
CA GLU A 27 9.21 -9.73 6.67
C GLU A 27 7.97 -8.98 7.16
N LEU A 28 6.82 -9.65 7.14
CA LEU A 28 5.58 -9.17 7.76
C LEU A 28 5.37 -9.97 9.05
N ALA A 29 5.40 -9.31 10.17
CA ALA A 29 5.25 -9.94 11.47
C ALA A 29 3.94 -9.52 12.16
N PRO A 30 3.26 -10.46 12.89
CA PRO A 30 2.16 -10.09 13.76
C PRO A 30 2.59 -9.00 14.75
N ALA A 31 1.68 -8.08 15.04
CA ALA A 31 1.93 -7.01 16.01
C ALA A 31 0.81 -6.93 17.05
N PRO A 32 1.09 -6.42 18.28
CA PRO A 32 0.09 -6.25 19.33
C PRO A 32 -1.08 -5.35 18.92
N PRO A 33 -2.23 -5.47 19.60
CA PRO A 33 -3.37 -4.56 19.40
C PRO A 33 -2.96 -3.09 19.52
N GLY A 34 -3.53 -2.22 18.69
CA GLY A 34 -3.29 -0.80 18.69
C GLY A 34 -1.95 -0.35 18.11
N THR A 35 -1.16 -1.29 17.56
CA THR A 35 0.14 -0.97 16.93
C THR A 35 -0.02 -0.22 15.62
N GLY A 36 -1.06 -0.54 14.84
CA GLY A 36 -1.17 -0.10 13.44
C GLY A 36 -0.17 -0.83 12.54
N ILE A 37 0.02 -0.29 11.33
CA ILE A 37 1.03 -0.80 10.40
C ILE A 37 2.31 0.02 10.58
N LEU A 38 3.37 -0.64 11.04
CA LEU A 38 4.67 -0.02 11.28
C LEU A 38 5.70 -0.54 10.28
N PHE A 39 6.47 0.37 9.70
CA PHE A 39 7.62 0.05 8.86
C PHE A 39 8.92 0.25 9.63
N SER A 40 9.81 -0.73 9.58
CA SER A 40 11.10 -0.72 10.26
C SER A 40 12.22 -1.24 9.35
N ARG A 41 13.44 -0.76 9.61
CA ARG A 41 14.66 -1.20 8.91
C ARG A 41 15.33 -2.29 9.73
N SER A 42 15.38 -3.51 9.18
CA SER A 42 16.05 -4.66 9.83
C SER A 42 17.57 -4.51 9.88
N ASP A 43 18.14 -3.73 8.96
CA ASP A 43 19.59 -3.38 8.93
C ASP A 43 19.93 -2.16 9.78
N LEU A 44 18.95 -1.46 10.36
CA LEU A 44 19.08 -0.32 11.25
C LEU A 44 18.28 -0.53 12.55
N PRO A 45 18.62 -1.53 13.37
CA PRO A 45 17.78 -2.00 14.47
C PRO A 45 17.55 -0.94 15.58
N GLU A 46 18.42 0.07 15.67
CA GLU A 46 18.27 1.17 16.63
C GLU A 46 17.32 2.28 16.16
N ALA A 47 16.90 2.24 14.88
CA ALA A 47 16.01 3.25 14.35
C ALA A 47 14.55 2.96 14.74
N LEU A 48 13.81 4.00 15.14
CA LEU A 48 12.41 3.86 15.50
C LEU A 48 11.55 3.57 14.27
N PRO A 49 10.57 2.67 14.35
CA PRO A 49 9.65 2.38 13.26
C PRO A 49 8.85 3.61 12.81
N VAL A 50 8.46 3.65 11.55
CA VAL A 50 7.59 4.67 10.95
C VAL A 50 6.19 4.10 10.80
N ALA A 51 5.19 4.77 11.37
CA ALA A 51 3.80 4.38 11.18
C ALA A 51 3.32 4.73 9.77
N ALA A 52 2.63 3.77 9.11
CA ALA A 52 1.97 4.01 7.83
C ALA A 52 0.66 4.80 8.05
N ALA A 53 0.80 6.07 8.38
CA ALA A 53 -0.28 7.00 8.67
C ALA A 53 -0.18 8.24 7.78
N ALA A 54 -1.30 8.90 7.52
CA ALA A 54 -1.37 10.02 6.59
C ALA A 54 -0.43 11.18 6.99
N GLU A 55 -0.28 11.43 8.28
CA GLU A 55 0.62 12.47 8.83
C GLU A 55 2.11 12.20 8.55
N ASN A 56 2.48 10.97 8.27
CA ASN A 56 3.85 10.58 7.93
C ASN A 56 4.11 10.56 6.43
N VAL A 57 3.09 10.82 5.59
CA VAL A 57 3.26 10.91 4.13
C VAL A 57 4.03 12.18 3.79
N THR A 58 5.21 12.04 3.22
CA THR A 58 6.10 13.15 2.89
C THR A 58 6.29 13.38 1.39
N ALA A 59 5.94 12.41 0.55
CA ALA A 59 5.93 12.55 -0.91
C ALA A 59 4.97 11.56 -1.55
N THR A 60 4.47 11.95 -2.75
CA THR A 60 3.57 11.13 -3.58
C THR A 60 4.02 11.07 -5.04
N LEU A 61 5.28 11.41 -5.30
CA LEU A 61 5.84 11.38 -6.66
C LEU A 61 6.14 9.94 -7.08
N ARG A 62 5.32 9.39 -7.95
CA ARG A 62 5.41 8.01 -8.48
C ARG A 62 5.34 6.90 -7.44
N ALA A 63 5.22 7.22 -6.18
CA ALA A 63 5.10 6.27 -5.07
C ALA A 63 4.56 6.99 -3.83
N THR A 64 3.91 6.24 -2.94
CA THR A 64 3.60 6.75 -1.60
C THR A 64 4.82 6.61 -0.72
N THR A 65 5.32 7.74 -0.21
CA THR A 65 6.48 7.80 0.69
C THR A 65 6.04 8.21 2.07
N ILE A 66 6.43 7.43 3.07
CA ILE A 66 6.30 7.78 4.49
C ILE A 66 7.70 8.00 5.09
N SER A 67 7.82 8.94 6.03
CA SER A 67 9.09 9.24 6.67
C SER A 67 8.90 9.66 8.13
N ALA A 68 9.87 9.30 8.96
CA ALA A 68 10.02 9.86 10.31
C ALA A 68 11.50 9.89 10.69
N GLY A 69 11.97 11.04 11.20
CA GLY A 69 13.39 11.24 11.48
C GLY A 69 14.25 11.05 10.22
N THR A 70 15.17 10.10 10.28
CA THR A 70 16.06 9.76 9.15
C THR A 70 15.54 8.61 8.30
N LEU A 71 14.49 7.93 8.74
CA LEU A 71 13.91 6.80 8.01
C LEU A 71 12.90 7.26 6.97
N LYS A 72 12.95 6.59 5.83
CA LYS A 72 12.03 6.77 4.71
C LYS A 72 11.67 5.40 4.15
N PHE A 73 10.38 5.21 3.81
CA PHE A 73 9.89 4.07 3.06
C PHE A 73 9.00 4.56 1.93
N PHE A 74 9.15 3.99 0.75
CA PHE A 74 8.39 4.39 -0.43
C PHE A 74 7.88 3.16 -1.20
N THR A 75 7.00 3.37 -2.19
CA THR A 75 6.33 2.30 -2.96
C THR A 75 5.56 1.33 -2.05
N ILE A 76 4.95 1.85 -1.00
CA ILE A 76 4.24 1.04 0.02
C ILE A 76 2.80 0.71 -0.37
N GLU A 77 2.23 1.37 -1.37
CA GLU A 77 0.81 1.34 -1.74
C GLU A 77 0.30 -0.07 -2.07
N HIS A 78 1.06 -0.89 -2.78
CA HIS A 78 0.66 -2.24 -3.15
C HIS A 78 0.54 -3.15 -1.93
N LEU A 79 1.51 -3.08 -1.03
CA LEU A 79 1.50 -3.83 0.23
C LEU A 79 0.37 -3.33 1.15
N MET A 80 0.22 -2.00 1.30
CA MET A 80 -0.82 -1.41 2.15
C MET A 80 -2.22 -1.78 1.67
N SER A 81 -2.46 -1.80 0.36
CA SER A 81 -3.76 -2.21 -0.19
C SER A 81 -4.08 -3.68 0.10
N ALA A 82 -3.08 -4.56 0.04
CA ALA A 82 -3.24 -5.98 0.36
C ALA A 82 -3.50 -6.21 1.86
N LEU A 83 -2.78 -5.51 2.75
CA LEU A 83 -3.03 -5.56 4.19
C LEU A 83 -4.45 -5.07 4.51
N HIS A 84 -4.87 -3.96 3.89
CA HIS A 84 -6.19 -3.37 4.11
C HIS A 84 -7.32 -4.33 3.75
N VAL A 85 -7.28 -4.96 2.58
CA VAL A 85 -8.37 -5.84 2.12
C VAL A 85 -8.48 -7.13 2.94
N HIS A 86 -7.38 -7.60 3.53
CA HIS A 86 -7.39 -8.70 4.49
C HIS A 86 -7.80 -8.28 5.91
N GLY A 87 -8.08 -7.00 6.12
CA GLY A 87 -8.48 -6.45 7.41
C GLY A 87 -7.38 -6.50 8.46
N VAL A 88 -6.11 -6.44 8.06
CA VAL A 88 -4.96 -6.40 8.97
C VAL A 88 -4.83 -4.99 9.54
N ASP A 89 -5.08 -4.85 10.83
CA ASP A 89 -4.97 -3.58 11.54
C ASP A 89 -3.58 -3.38 12.15
N ASN A 90 -2.93 -4.47 12.57
CA ASN A 90 -1.66 -4.44 13.30
C ASN A 90 -0.64 -5.35 12.62
N CYS A 91 0.45 -4.77 12.11
CA CYS A 91 1.53 -5.50 11.44
C CYS A 91 2.85 -4.74 11.55
N LEU A 92 3.93 -5.44 11.82
CA LEU A 92 5.28 -4.91 11.68
C LEU A 92 5.86 -5.35 10.34
N VAL A 93 6.15 -4.39 9.48
CA VAL A 93 6.83 -4.57 8.19
C VAL A 93 8.32 -4.30 8.38
N LEU A 94 9.13 -5.35 8.29
CA LEU A 94 10.59 -5.23 8.40
C LEU A 94 11.21 -5.34 7.00
N LEU A 95 12.03 -4.36 6.66
CA LEU A 95 12.74 -4.30 5.38
C LEU A 95 14.23 -4.05 5.64
N ASN A 96 15.11 -4.68 4.85
CA ASN A 96 16.52 -4.29 4.80
C ASN A 96 16.79 -3.16 3.79
N ALA A 97 15.74 -2.54 3.25
CA ALA A 97 15.78 -1.49 2.24
C ALA A 97 14.71 -0.41 2.51
N GLU A 98 14.66 0.64 1.70
CA GLU A 98 13.68 1.73 1.81
C GLU A 98 12.35 1.44 1.08
N GLU A 99 12.26 0.33 0.35
CA GLU A 99 11.03 -0.04 -0.38
C GLU A 99 10.74 -1.54 -0.28
N PRO A 100 9.46 -1.96 -0.31
CA PRO A 100 9.09 -3.36 -0.45
C PRO A 100 9.55 -3.93 -1.81
N PRO A 101 9.66 -5.27 -1.93
CA PRO A 101 9.95 -5.90 -3.23
C PRO A 101 8.88 -5.55 -4.27
N VAL A 102 9.28 -5.26 -5.51
CA VAL A 102 8.34 -4.93 -6.61
C VAL A 102 7.49 -6.11 -7.05
N VAL A 103 8.00 -7.31 -6.84
CA VAL A 103 7.39 -8.56 -7.30
C VAL A 103 7.17 -8.56 -8.82
N ASP A 104 5.91 -8.58 -9.28
CA ASP A 104 5.51 -8.46 -10.70
C ASP A 104 4.96 -7.06 -11.04
N GLY A 105 5.10 -6.11 -10.13
CA GLY A 105 4.56 -4.75 -10.24
C GLY A 105 3.09 -4.63 -9.80
N SER A 106 2.53 -5.67 -9.16
CA SER A 106 1.15 -5.70 -8.68
C SER A 106 1.07 -6.04 -7.19
N ALA A 107 -0.13 -5.96 -6.61
CA ALA A 107 -0.39 -6.36 -5.23
C ALA A 107 -0.68 -7.87 -5.08
N ARG A 108 -0.75 -8.64 -6.17
CA ARG A 108 -1.19 -10.04 -6.16
C ARG A 108 -0.36 -10.94 -5.25
N THR A 109 0.94 -10.79 -5.27
CA THR A 109 1.82 -11.62 -4.42
C THR A 109 1.64 -11.29 -2.96
N PHE A 110 1.57 -10.01 -2.59
CA PHE A 110 1.29 -9.61 -1.21
C PHE A 110 -0.05 -10.14 -0.73
N PHE A 111 -1.10 -10.02 -1.55
CA PHE A 111 -2.42 -10.54 -1.25
C PHE A 111 -2.36 -12.05 -0.94
N ARG A 112 -1.69 -12.85 -1.77
CA ARG A 112 -1.56 -14.30 -1.57
C ARG A 112 -0.75 -14.66 -0.33
N LEU A 113 0.37 -14.00 -0.12
CA LEU A 113 1.22 -14.23 1.05
C LEU A 113 0.45 -13.96 2.36
N ILE A 114 -0.35 -12.88 2.41
CA ILE A 114 -1.18 -12.54 3.56
C ILE A 114 -2.32 -13.55 3.73
N ALA A 115 -2.95 -13.98 2.63
CA ALA A 115 -3.99 -15.02 2.66
C ALA A 115 -3.46 -16.36 3.20
N GLU A 116 -2.25 -16.77 2.76
CA GLU A 116 -1.59 -18.00 3.22
C GLU A 116 -1.19 -17.91 4.70
N ALA A 117 -0.71 -16.76 5.16
CA ALA A 117 -0.40 -16.54 6.57
C ALA A 117 -1.65 -16.56 7.46
N GLY A 118 -2.79 -16.17 6.90
CA GLY A 118 -4.04 -15.98 7.61
C GLY A 118 -4.02 -14.77 8.54
N THR A 119 -5.17 -14.47 9.12
CA THR A 119 -5.35 -13.38 10.10
C THR A 119 -6.05 -13.89 11.35
N VAL A 120 -5.75 -13.30 12.50
CA VAL A 120 -6.39 -13.60 13.79
C VAL A 120 -6.96 -12.33 14.42
N GLU A 121 -8.12 -12.48 15.06
CA GLU A 121 -8.72 -11.41 15.85
C GLU A 121 -7.95 -11.20 17.14
N GLN A 122 -7.91 -9.93 17.57
CA GLN A 122 -7.23 -9.49 18.78
C GLN A 122 -8.23 -8.98 19.81
N ASP A 123 -7.83 -8.90 21.07
CA ASP A 123 -8.70 -8.40 22.14
C ASP A 123 -8.68 -6.87 22.23
N ALA A 124 -9.04 -6.23 21.09
CA ALA A 124 -9.23 -4.79 20.97
C ALA A 124 -10.34 -4.49 19.97
N GLU A 125 -11.08 -3.43 20.19
CA GLU A 125 -12.10 -2.96 19.25
C GLU A 125 -11.45 -2.22 18.08
N ARG A 126 -11.85 -2.59 16.86
CA ARG A 126 -11.40 -1.93 15.64
C ARG A 126 -11.91 -0.49 15.61
N ARG A 127 -11.00 0.45 15.35
CA ARG A 127 -11.38 1.84 15.10
C ARG A 127 -11.86 1.98 13.66
N GLU A 128 -13.10 2.42 13.51
CA GLU A 128 -13.70 2.68 12.21
C GLU A 128 -13.98 4.18 12.05
N THR A 129 -13.60 4.73 10.92
CA THR A 129 -13.98 6.09 10.53
C THR A 129 -15.23 6.01 9.68
N VAL A 130 -16.35 6.47 10.23
CA VAL A 130 -17.62 6.53 9.50
C VAL A 130 -17.66 7.81 8.68
N ILE A 131 -17.91 7.66 7.38
CA ILE A 131 -18.17 8.80 6.48
C ILE A 131 -19.64 9.19 6.61
N ASP A 132 -19.93 10.24 7.37
CA ASP A 132 -21.29 10.71 7.72
C ASP A 132 -21.86 11.74 6.72
N ARG A 133 -21.02 12.32 5.89
CA ARG A 133 -21.37 13.33 4.88
C ARG A 133 -20.37 13.30 3.73
N ILE A 134 -20.59 14.13 2.71
CA ILE A 134 -19.64 14.27 1.61
C ILE A 134 -18.43 15.08 2.06
N TYR A 135 -17.25 14.49 1.88
CA TYR A 135 -15.95 15.16 2.01
C TYR A 135 -15.33 15.30 0.62
N ARG A 136 -14.77 16.46 0.31
CA ARG A 136 -14.11 16.72 -0.97
C ARG A 136 -12.80 17.46 -0.75
N ALA A 137 -11.75 16.98 -1.40
CA ALA A 137 -10.49 17.70 -1.59
C ALA A 137 -10.27 17.91 -3.09
N ASP A 138 -9.77 19.09 -3.47
CA ASP A 138 -9.68 19.54 -4.86
C ASP A 138 -8.48 20.49 -5.01
N ASP A 139 -7.67 20.28 -6.04
CA ASP A 139 -6.52 21.15 -6.37
C ASP A 139 -6.74 21.96 -7.66
N GLY A 140 -7.96 21.93 -8.21
CA GLY A 140 -8.35 22.60 -9.47
C GLY A 140 -8.16 21.73 -10.71
N SER A 141 -7.31 20.71 -10.67
CA SER A 141 -7.08 19.76 -11.76
C SER A 141 -7.53 18.34 -11.42
N HIS A 142 -7.47 17.99 -10.14
CA HIS A 142 -7.87 16.68 -9.61
C HIS A 142 -8.77 16.88 -8.41
N PHE A 143 -9.61 15.91 -8.13
CA PHE A 143 -10.38 15.88 -6.90
C PHE A 143 -10.50 14.44 -6.37
N ILE A 144 -10.70 14.35 -5.06
CA ILE A 144 -11.10 13.13 -4.39
C ILE A 144 -12.33 13.44 -3.53
N MET A 145 -13.28 12.51 -3.49
CA MET A 145 -14.46 12.60 -2.64
C MET A 145 -14.65 11.33 -1.84
N ALA A 146 -15.05 11.50 -0.58
CA ALA A 146 -15.58 10.41 0.24
C ALA A 146 -17.07 10.65 0.49
N LEU A 147 -17.89 9.63 0.25
CA LEU A 147 -19.32 9.65 0.38
C LEU A 147 -19.78 8.58 1.37
N PRO A 148 -20.89 8.80 2.10
CA PRO A 148 -21.50 7.76 2.92
C PRO A 148 -21.83 6.52 2.07
N TYR A 149 -21.38 5.36 2.53
CA TYR A 149 -21.62 4.07 1.91
C TYR A 149 -21.50 2.95 2.95
N ASP A 150 -22.32 1.92 2.83
CA ASP A 150 -22.24 0.73 3.70
C ASP A 150 -21.28 -0.30 3.07
N GLY A 151 -19.99 -0.13 3.36
CA GLY A 151 -18.88 -0.92 2.79
C GLY A 151 -17.76 -0.03 2.24
N LEU A 152 -16.98 -0.56 1.32
CA LEU A 152 -15.96 0.17 0.58
C LEU A 152 -16.22 0.04 -0.93
N ARG A 153 -16.55 1.16 -1.57
CA ARG A 153 -16.68 1.26 -3.03
C ARG A 153 -15.73 2.32 -3.56
N VAL A 154 -15.01 1.99 -4.60
CA VAL A 154 -14.06 2.90 -5.25
C VAL A 154 -14.49 3.14 -6.69
N SER A 155 -14.69 4.40 -7.04
CA SER A 155 -14.91 4.86 -8.41
C SER A 155 -13.72 5.73 -8.82
N PHE A 156 -13.06 5.38 -9.92
CA PHE A 156 -11.86 6.07 -10.37
C PHE A 156 -11.94 6.42 -11.85
N THR A 157 -11.58 7.66 -12.18
CA THR A 157 -11.44 8.10 -13.58
C THR A 157 -10.01 8.58 -13.79
N SER A 158 -9.31 7.98 -14.74
CA SER A 158 -7.98 8.38 -15.17
C SER A 158 -8.04 9.07 -16.52
N LEU A 159 -7.44 10.24 -16.62
CA LEU A 159 -7.28 10.98 -17.86
C LEU A 159 -5.84 10.77 -18.37
N ASN A 160 -5.71 10.15 -19.53
CA ASN A 160 -4.40 9.87 -20.13
C ASN A 160 -4.29 10.55 -21.49
N ASP A 161 -3.20 11.26 -21.70
CA ASP A 161 -2.92 11.92 -23.00
C ASP A 161 -2.51 10.93 -24.10
N HIS A 162 -2.32 9.65 -23.74
CA HIS A 162 -1.94 8.64 -24.71
C HIS A 162 -3.14 8.26 -25.60
N PRO A 163 -3.03 8.33 -26.93
CA PRO A 163 -4.16 8.20 -27.85
C PRO A 163 -4.86 6.82 -27.81
N LEU A 164 -4.15 5.77 -27.41
CA LEU A 164 -4.71 4.43 -27.26
C LEU A 164 -5.28 4.14 -25.87
N ILE A 165 -4.97 4.96 -24.87
CA ILE A 165 -5.44 4.78 -23.49
C ILE A 165 -6.64 5.70 -23.23
N GLY A 166 -6.46 7.00 -23.49
CA GLY A 166 -7.51 8.01 -23.32
C GLY A 166 -8.08 8.04 -21.90
N VAL A 167 -9.38 8.25 -21.79
CA VAL A 167 -10.09 8.26 -20.50
C VAL A 167 -10.43 6.83 -20.11
N GLN A 168 -10.01 6.44 -18.90
CA GLN A 168 -10.37 5.16 -18.28
C GLN A 168 -11.24 5.41 -17.06
N TYR A 169 -12.33 4.67 -16.94
CA TYR A 169 -13.22 4.68 -15.77
C TYR A 169 -13.33 3.28 -15.20
N TYR A 170 -13.27 3.19 -13.89
CA TYR A 170 -13.49 1.95 -13.18
C TYR A 170 -14.28 2.19 -11.90
N ASP A 171 -15.18 1.27 -11.58
CA ASP A 171 -16.04 1.33 -10.40
C ASP A 171 -16.17 -0.07 -9.82
N LEU A 172 -15.87 -0.22 -8.55
CA LEU A 172 -15.81 -1.51 -7.89
C LEU A 172 -16.24 -1.40 -6.41
N GLU A 173 -17.11 -2.31 -6.00
CA GLU A 173 -17.25 -2.63 -4.58
C GLU A 173 -16.10 -3.54 -4.15
N VAL A 174 -15.32 -3.09 -3.17
CA VAL A 174 -14.10 -3.75 -2.74
C VAL A 174 -14.42 -4.77 -1.65
N THR A 175 -14.36 -6.05 -2.03
CA THR A 175 -14.34 -7.20 -1.13
C THR A 175 -13.04 -7.97 -1.37
N PRO A 176 -12.66 -8.93 -0.52
CA PRO A 176 -11.49 -9.78 -0.78
C PRO A 176 -11.55 -10.45 -2.16
N GLU A 177 -12.72 -10.94 -2.59
CA GLU A 177 -12.92 -11.65 -3.85
C GLU A 177 -12.82 -10.71 -5.07
N THR A 178 -13.43 -9.52 -4.99
CA THR A 178 -13.37 -8.54 -6.09
C THR A 178 -11.98 -7.93 -6.18
N TYR A 179 -11.33 -7.69 -5.04
CA TYR A 179 -9.95 -7.21 -4.99
C TYR A 179 -8.98 -8.23 -5.62
N GLU A 180 -9.06 -9.51 -5.22
CA GLU A 180 -8.18 -10.56 -5.77
C GLU A 180 -8.29 -10.66 -7.29
N ARG A 181 -9.52 -10.59 -7.81
CA ARG A 181 -9.80 -10.75 -9.23
C ARG A 181 -9.43 -9.52 -10.06
N GLU A 182 -9.74 -8.32 -9.56
CA GLU A 182 -9.76 -7.10 -10.37
C GLU A 182 -8.61 -6.14 -10.04
N ILE A 183 -8.28 -5.98 -8.75
CA ILE A 183 -7.31 -4.97 -8.28
C ILE A 183 -5.93 -5.57 -8.04
N ALA A 184 -5.86 -6.69 -7.32
CA ALA A 184 -4.58 -7.32 -6.99
C ALA A 184 -3.68 -7.57 -8.22
N PRO A 185 -4.20 -7.98 -9.40
CA PRO A 185 -3.39 -8.19 -10.59
C PRO A 185 -3.03 -6.91 -11.35
N ALA A 186 -3.59 -5.76 -10.99
CA ALA A 186 -3.31 -4.50 -11.67
C ALA A 186 -1.86 -4.05 -11.41
N ARG A 187 -1.11 -3.87 -12.49
CA ARG A 187 0.33 -3.53 -12.44
C ARG A 187 0.54 -2.04 -12.50
N THR A 188 1.57 -1.57 -11.80
CA THR A 188 2.08 -0.21 -12.00
C THR A 188 2.54 0.00 -13.45
N ILE A 189 2.46 1.24 -13.94
CA ILE A 189 2.76 1.58 -15.34
C ILE A 189 3.79 2.72 -15.44
N ALA A 190 4.53 2.71 -16.53
CA ALA A 190 5.30 3.86 -17.02
C ALA A 190 5.17 3.91 -18.55
N TYR A 191 5.17 5.12 -19.12
CA TYR A 191 5.24 5.26 -20.58
C TYR A 191 6.68 5.08 -21.06
N GLU A 192 6.86 4.41 -22.19
CA GLU A 192 8.20 4.19 -22.79
C GLU A 192 9.02 5.48 -22.89
N LYS A 193 8.39 6.58 -23.30
CA LYS A 193 9.02 7.91 -23.38
C LYS A 193 9.52 8.46 -22.05
N GLU A 194 9.06 7.94 -20.92
CA GLU A 194 9.41 8.38 -19.56
C GLU A 194 10.55 7.54 -18.96
N VAL A 195 10.76 6.32 -19.46
CA VAL A 195 11.68 5.34 -18.85
C VAL A 195 13.09 5.91 -18.71
N ALA A 196 13.64 6.50 -19.77
CA ALA A 196 14.99 7.08 -19.73
C ALA A 196 15.11 8.23 -18.70
N ALA A 197 14.08 9.07 -18.60
CA ALA A 197 14.06 10.15 -17.61
C ALA A 197 13.88 9.64 -16.19
N LEU A 198 13.08 8.61 -15.99
CA LEU A 198 12.91 7.94 -14.69
C LEU A 198 14.23 7.35 -14.23
N GLN A 199 14.91 6.58 -15.08
CA GLN A 199 16.21 5.96 -14.77
C GLN A 199 17.30 7.01 -14.51
N ALA A 200 17.34 8.10 -15.28
CA ALA A 200 18.27 9.20 -15.02
C ALA A 200 18.05 9.88 -13.64
N ASN A 201 16.84 9.76 -13.08
CA ASN A 201 16.50 10.25 -11.74
C ASN A 201 16.53 9.13 -10.66
N GLY A 202 17.12 7.96 -10.96
CA GLY A 202 17.23 6.86 -10.01
C GLY A 202 15.90 6.13 -9.72
N LEU A 203 14.97 6.13 -10.67
CA LEU A 203 13.69 5.45 -10.58
C LEU A 203 13.56 4.37 -11.66
N GLY A 204 13.02 3.19 -11.28
CA GLY A 204 12.83 2.08 -12.22
C GLY A 204 14.15 1.47 -12.70
N LEU A 205 15.06 1.21 -11.78
CA LEU A 205 16.40 0.66 -12.03
C LEU A 205 16.38 -0.87 -12.20
#